data_16bab3e9495d4b44b1141558c203ed8d
#
_entry.id   16bab3e9495d4b44b1141558c203ed8d
#
_cell.length_a   1.000
_cell.length_b   1.000
_cell.length_c   1.000
_cell.angle_alpha   90.00
_cell.angle_beta   90.00
_cell.angle_gamma   90.00
#
_symmetry.space_group_name_H-M   'P 1'
#
loop_
_entity.id
_entity.type
_entity.pdbx_description
1 polymer ?
#
loop_
_entity_poly.entity_id
_entity_poly.type
_entity_poly.pdbx_seq_one_letter_code
_entity_poly.pdbx_strand_id
1 'polypeptide(L)'
;MRDLRRHSSTIFVAFLGGACTTSSDATPDSDGIDEASAGADTSAGGTGTGTGGAPSTTATDDPSTPGSDGSEGGGSDDATSSPVVWDVGVLGDVPGFTCGAPSVFPCDDGDDDPWHAIGLNCPGGSQVEGEVNGAPEAFYVHEGNMGTFEPPPFPPREGDKFLVMSSGNAQDMTVANMFASTDVAGFVDGGVNPPAPIVVTSVSPTDTCATDPGLVGTGDCSNTIQEQWDQGSGAHDYAEMRFTAEVPFMTFGFSYDLAMFSTEYPNYYQTGFNDMYIGWLESELWTGNISFDEMGNPISLNAGFLDYKDAPNPFDCPGACAAPELAGTAMVGHAGTKWLTTTAGVTPGEDITMVFAVFDVSDGVLDTVVFLDNFQWGCEGGAPVTIPG
;
A
#
# COMPACT_ATOMS: atom_id res chain seq x y z
N MET A 1 4.10 -61.15 19.43
CA MET A 1 3.88 -61.12 20.86
C MET A 1 4.79 -60.11 21.51
N ARG A 2 4.30 -58.89 21.76
CA ARG A 2 4.76 -57.93 22.80
C ARG A 2 3.72 -56.83 22.83
N ASP A 3 2.98 -56.79 23.94
CA ASP A 3 1.98 -55.81 24.31
C ASP A 3 2.55 -54.41 24.41
N LEU A 4 1.88 -53.44 23.85
CA LEU A 4 2.08 -51.99 24.12
C LEU A 4 0.80 -51.47 24.79
N ARG A 5 0.89 -51.28 26.09
CA ARG A 5 -0.13 -50.68 26.96
C ARG A 5 -0.31 -49.21 26.63
N ARG A 6 -1.55 -48.82 26.35
CA ARG A 6 -2.03 -47.45 26.33
C ARG A 6 -2.18 -46.93 27.74
N HIS A 7 -1.55 -45.81 28.06
CA HIS A 7 -1.86 -45.00 29.25
C HIS A 7 -2.83 -43.87 28.81
N SER A 8 -4.06 -43.96 29.29
CA SER A 8 -5.03 -42.87 29.31
C SER A 8 -4.79 -42.03 30.55
N SER A 9 -4.41 -40.74 30.36
CA SER A 9 -4.43 -39.78 31.44
C SER A 9 -5.72 -38.96 31.37
N THR A 10 -6.57 -39.18 32.38
CA THR A 10 -7.80 -38.40 32.59
C THR A 10 -7.43 -37.17 33.40
N ILE A 11 -7.65 -35.99 32.85
CA ILE A 11 -7.51 -34.71 33.56
C ILE A 11 -8.88 -34.34 34.14
N PHE A 12 -8.97 -34.25 35.45
CA PHE A 12 -10.09 -33.69 36.20
C PHE A 12 -9.98 -32.16 36.21
N VAL A 13 -11.00 -31.51 35.67
CA VAL A 13 -11.19 -30.06 35.81
C VAL A 13 -12.16 -29.83 36.98
N ALA A 14 -11.65 -29.20 38.03
CA ALA A 14 -12.47 -28.79 39.17
C ALA A 14 -13.08 -27.40 38.91
N PHE A 15 -14.40 -27.36 38.88
CA PHE A 15 -15.16 -26.11 38.90
C PHE A 15 -15.18 -25.54 40.32
N LEU A 16 -14.61 -24.36 40.50
CA LEU A 16 -14.81 -23.52 41.68
C LEU A 16 -15.82 -22.42 41.30
N GLY A 17 -17.02 -22.53 41.82
CA GLY A 17 -18.04 -21.51 41.77
C GLY A 17 -17.67 -20.34 42.71
N GLY A 18 -17.54 -19.13 42.12
CA GLY A 18 -17.43 -17.87 42.86
C GLY A 18 -18.74 -17.07 42.72
N ALA A 19 -19.33 -16.77 43.86
CA ALA A 19 -20.61 -16.08 44.00
C ALA A 19 -20.45 -14.60 43.61
N CYS A 20 -21.38 -14.11 42.79
CA CYS A 20 -21.63 -12.70 42.53
C CYS A 20 -22.20 -12.00 43.78
N THR A 21 -21.54 -10.97 44.28
CA THR A 21 -22.14 -9.99 45.18
C THR A 21 -22.38 -8.72 44.41
N THR A 22 -23.62 -8.37 44.28
CA THR A 22 -24.14 -7.06 43.82
C THR A 22 -23.80 -5.98 44.85
N SER A 23 -23.18 -4.89 44.42
CA SER A 23 -23.14 -3.63 45.15
C SER A 23 -23.67 -2.53 44.26
N SER A 24 -24.72 -1.91 44.77
CA SER A 24 -25.49 -0.79 44.19
C SER A 24 -24.88 0.57 44.52
N ASP A 25 -25.17 1.52 43.63
CA ASP A 25 -25.26 2.97 43.82
C ASP A 25 -23.99 3.80 44.02
N ALA A 26 -23.71 4.61 43.01
CA ALA A 26 -23.29 5.99 43.16
C ALA A 26 -23.76 6.82 41.95
N THR A 27 -24.62 7.79 42.21
CA THR A 27 -25.06 8.83 41.32
C THR A 27 -23.94 9.81 41.01
N PRO A 28 -23.89 10.40 39.78
CA PRO A 28 -22.96 11.46 39.50
C PRO A 28 -23.50 12.81 39.88
N ASP A 29 -22.72 13.56 40.63
CA ASP A 29 -22.89 14.98 40.89
C ASP A 29 -22.52 15.77 39.62
N SER A 30 -23.49 16.62 39.27
CA SER A 30 -23.32 17.70 38.27
C SER A 30 -22.72 18.91 38.98
N ASP A 31 -21.58 19.41 38.44
CA ASP A 31 -21.26 20.83 38.62
C ASP A 31 -20.19 21.27 37.58
N GLY A 32 -20.54 22.36 36.93
CA GLY A 32 -19.64 23.43 36.62
C GLY A 32 -19.37 23.74 35.16
N ILE A 33 -20.33 24.42 34.57
CA ILE A 33 -20.16 25.18 33.33
C ILE A 33 -19.34 26.41 33.66
N ASP A 34 -18.22 26.67 32.98
CA ASP A 34 -17.66 27.99 32.85
C ASP A 34 -17.52 28.36 31.38
N GLU A 35 -18.41 29.24 30.98
CA GLU A 35 -18.32 30.03 29.74
C GLU A 35 -17.24 31.11 29.91
N ALA A 36 -16.39 31.23 28.91
CA ALA A 36 -15.62 32.45 28.66
C ALA A 36 -15.55 32.70 27.15
N SER A 37 -16.48 33.38 26.65
CA SER A 37 -16.48 34.80 26.26
C SER A 37 -15.56 35.12 25.04
N ALA A 38 -16.30 35.46 24.01
CA ALA A 38 -15.89 36.04 22.72
C ALA A 38 -14.94 37.24 22.82
N GLY A 39 -14.01 37.29 21.91
CA GLY A 39 -13.30 38.51 21.51
C GLY A 39 -13.35 38.65 20.01
N ALA A 40 -14.30 39.38 19.52
CA ALA A 40 -14.34 39.90 18.17
C ALA A 40 -13.37 41.07 18.07
N ASP A 41 -12.49 41.05 17.07
CA ASP A 41 -11.85 42.29 16.62
C ASP A 41 -11.95 42.40 15.11
N THR A 42 -12.69 43.40 14.73
CA THR A 42 -12.89 43.92 13.37
C THR A 42 -11.86 44.96 13.07
N SER A 43 -11.23 44.87 11.93
CA SER A 43 -10.78 46.07 11.21
C SER A 43 -10.59 45.77 9.72
N ALA A 44 -11.27 46.41 9.08
CA ALA A 44 -11.55 47.10 7.84
C ALA A 44 -10.32 47.50 7.01
N GLY A 45 -10.50 47.30 5.68
CA GLY A 45 -10.22 48.34 4.71
C GLY A 45 -8.92 48.19 3.89
N GLY A 46 -9.09 47.98 2.62
CA GLY A 46 -8.02 48.16 1.63
C GLY A 46 -8.50 47.86 0.22
N THR A 47 -9.28 48.75 -0.35
CA THR A 47 -9.63 48.81 -1.77
C THR A 47 -8.42 49.19 -2.60
N GLY A 48 -8.10 48.42 -3.61
CA GLY A 48 -7.11 48.73 -4.63
C GLY A 48 -7.59 48.27 -6.00
N THR A 49 -8.28 49.14 -6.70
CA THR A 49 -8.62 49.05 -8.12
C THR A 49 -7.39 49.29 -8.98
N GLY A 50 -7.10 48.42 -9.90
CA GLY A 50 -6.08 48.59 -10.93
C GLY A 50 -6.55 47.97 -12.24
N THR A 51 -7.12 48.78 -13.09
CA THR A 51 -7.53 48.53 -14.45
C THR A 51 -6.36 48.61 -15.43
N GLY A 52 -6.44 47.87 -16.52
CA GLY A 52 -5.70 48.10 -17.78
C GLY A 52 -4.85 46.88 -18.17
N GLY A 53 -4.99 46.28 -19.27
CA GLY A 53 -5.44 46.63 -20.59
C GLY A 53 -4.75 45.63 -21.50
N ALA A 54 -5.49 44.91 -22.29
CA ALA A 54 -4.99 44.11 -23.42
C ALA A 54 -4.46 45.02 -24.53
N PRO A 55 -3.58 44.55 -25.39
CA PRO A 55 -4.03 44.50 -26.77
C PRO A 55 -3.74 43.16 -27.51
N SER A 56 -4.71 42.85 -28.31
CA SER A 56 -4.77 41.99 -29.47
C SER A 56 -3.84 42.45 -30.59
N THR A 57 -3.19 41.51 -31.31
CA THR A 57 -2.92 41.63 -32.75
C THR A 57 -2.82 40.23 -33.38
N THR A 58 -3.82 39.87 -34.07
CA THR A 58 -4.04 39.50 -35.49
C THR A 58 -2.95 38.71 -36.22
N ALA A 59 -3.43 37.66 -36.82
CA ALA A 59 -2.86 36.71 -37.78
C ALA A 59 -2.33 37.38 -39.07
N THR A 60 -1.44 36.70 -39.78
CA THR A 60 -1.51 36.54 -41.26
C THR A 60 -0.68 35.34 -41.74
N ASP A 61 -1.37 34.47 -42.40
CA ASP A 61 -1.13 33.62 -43.61
C ASP A 61 0.31 33.30 -44.10
N ASP A 62 0.52 32.03 -44.32
CA ASP A 62 1.04 31.13 -45.36
C ASP A 62 1.26 31.75 -46.79
N PRO A 63 1.92 31.11 -47.80
CA PRO A 63 2.61 29.79 -47.91
C PRO A 63 3.92 29.81 -48.76
N SER A 64 4.64 28.70 -48.81
CA SER A 64 5.12 28.03 -50.05
C SER A 64 6.41 27.20 -49.85
N THR A 65 6.31 25.93 -50.15
CA THR A 65 7.35 25.04 -50.66
C THR A 65 7.73 25.44 -52.13
N PRO A 66 8.76 24.90 -52.80
CA PRO A 66 9.59 23.70 -52.59
C PRO A 66 11.08 23.87 -52.96
N GLY A 67 11.88 22.80 -52.81
CA GLY A 67 13.12 22.69 -53.59
C GLY A 67 14.19 21.81 -52.96
N SER A 68 14.32 20.65 -53.54
CA SER A 68 15.40 19.66 -53.55
C SER A 68 16.82 20.23 -53.66
N ASP A 69 17.79 19.56 -53.08
CA ASP A 69 18.87 18.83 -53.75
C ASP A 69 20.09 18.64 -52.80
N GLY A 70 20.61 17.45 -52.91
CA GLY A 70 21.66 16.84 -52.16
C GLY A 70 23.04 17.51 -52.23
N SER A 71 23.86 17.12 -51.28
CA SER A 71 25.29 16.91 -51.53
C SER A 71 25.92 16.09 -50.40
N GLU A 72 26.63 15.04 -50.78
CA GLU A 72 27.53 14.24 -49.93
C GLU A 72 28.72 15.07 -49.47
N GLY A 73 29.24 14.76 -48.27
CA GLY A 73 30.53 15.30 -47.87
C GLY A 73 30.95 15.01 -46.46
N GLY A 74 31.64 13.87 -46.25
CA GLY A 74 32.89 13.77 -45.55
C GLY A 74 33.01 14.10 -44.07
N GLY A 75 33.08 13.07 -43.25
CA GLY A 75 33.98 12.80 -42.16
C GLY A 75 34.41 13.91 -41.19
N SER A 76 34.06 13.72 -39.94
CA SER A 76 34.96 13.93 -38.79
C SER A 76 34.36 13.19 -37.60
N ASP A 77 35.12 12.19 -37.13
CA ASP A 77 34.89 11.51 -35.87
C ASP A 77 35.15 12.54 -34.74
N ASP A 78 34.09 13.06 -34.17
CA ASP A 78 34.12 13.69 -32.87
C ASP A 78 33.26 12.86 -31.94
N ALA A 79 33.95 11.96 -31.22
CA ALA A 79 33.35 11.14 -30.18
C ALA A 79 33.03 12.01 -28.98
N THR A 80 32.01 12.82 -29.09
CA THR A 80 31.27 13.27 -27.91
C THR A 80 30.37 12.12 -27.50
N SER A 81 30.80 11.39 -26.46
CA SER A 81 29.98 10.42 -25.76
C SER A 81 28.77 11.17 -25.18
N SER A 82 27.70 11.23 -25.97
CA SER A 82 26.39 11.52 -25.39
C SER A 82 26.14 10.51 -24.30
N PRO A 83 25.71 10.92 -23.11
CA PRO A 83 25.27 9.94 -22.11
C PRO A 83 24.23 9.07 -22.78
N VAL A 84 24.42 7.76 -22.70
CA VAL A 84 23.42 6.79 -23.13
C VAL A 84 22.22 7.03 -22.21
N VAL A 85 21.26 7.81 -22.67
CA VAL A 85 19.97 7.90 -22.04
C VAL A 85 19.33 6.54 -22.32
N TRP A 86 19.31 5.69 -21.33
CA TRP A 86 18.51 4.49 -21.36
C TRP A 86 17.05 4.97 -21.43
N ASP A 87 16.49 4.89 -22.62
CA ASP A 87 15.03 4.99 -22.78
C ASP A 87 14.47 3.69 -22.16
N VAL A 88 14.16 3.74 -20.87
CA VAL A 88 13.49 2.65 -20.14
C VAL A 88 12.00 2.57 -20.48
N GLY A 89 11.57 3.20 -21.56
CA GLY A 89 10.25 3.07 -22.13
C GLY A 89 10.11 1.77 -22.92
N VAL A 90 9.41 0.81 -22.35
CA VAL A 90 8.83 -0.38 -23.04
C VAL A 90 9.87 -1.19 -23.82
N LEU A 91 10.66 -2.00 -23.14
CA LEU A 91 11.62 -2.94 -23.74
C LEU A 91 11.00 -3.96 -24.72
N GLY A 92 9.68 -4.03 -24.83
CA GLY A 92 8.95 -4.86 -25.81
C GLY A 92 9.14 -4.46 -27.26
N ASP A 93 9.65 -3.25 -27.54
CA ASP A 93 9.81 -2.73 -28.92
C ASP A 93 11.23 -2.87 -29.49
N VAL A 94 12.18 -3.42 -28.74
CA VAL A 94 13.53 -3.71 -29.28
C VAL A 94 13.49 -5.02 -30.08
N PRO A 95 13.64 -4.99 -31.41
CA PRO A 95 13.60 -6.21 -32.20
C PRO A 95 14.68 -7.19 -31.75
N GLY A 96 14.29 -8.34 -31.21
CA GLY A 96 15.19 -9.41 -30.77
C GLY A 96 15.30 -9.57 -29.27
N PHE A 97 14.68 -8.75 -28.45
CA PHE A 97 14.59 -8.96 -27.00
C PHE A 97 13.44 -9.93 -26.71
N THR A 98 13.77 -11.08 -26.16
CA THR A 98 12.75 -12.05 -25.72
C THR A 98 12.62 -11.92 -24.20
N CYS A 99 11.41 -11.64 -23.73
CA CYS A 99 11.11 -11.70 -22.30
C CYS A 99 11.39 -13.11 -21.78
N GLY A 100 12.11 -13.23 -20.68
CA GLY A 100 12.47 -14.47 -20.02
C GLY A 100 11.88 -14.61 -18.63
N ALA A 101 10.92 -13.74 -18.26
CA ALA A 101 10.26 -13.83 -16.97
C ALA A 101 9.65 -15.23 -16.77
N PRO A 102 9.88 -15.86 -15.61
CA PRO A 102 9.32 -17.18 -15.32
C PRO A 102 7.79 -17.11 -15.31
N SER A 103 7.14 -18.17 -15.82
CA SER A 103 5.70 -18.32 -15.70
C SER A 103 5.37 -18.72 -14.26
N VAL A 104 4.44 -18.00 -13.65
CA VAL A 104 3.92 -18.32 -12.33
C VAL A 104 2.78 -19.35 -12.49
N PHE A 105 2.76 -20.33 -11.63
CA PHE A 105 1.65 -21.29 -11.50
C PHE A 105 1.19 -21.26 -10.05
N PRO A 106 -0.13 -21.15 -9.78
CA PRO A 106 -0.67 -21.20 -8.43
C PRO A 106 -0.17 -22.43 -7.66
N CYS A 107 0.17 -22.26 -6.39
CA CYS A 107 0.58 -23.38 -5.54
C CYS A 107 0.03 -23.29 -4.10
N ASP A 108 -0.97 -22.50 -3.91
CA ASP A 108 -1.68 -22.24 -2.67
C ASP A 108 -2.67 -23.34 -2.27
N ASP A 109 -2.84 -24.36 -3.14
CA ASP A 109 -3.67 -25.52 -2.85
C ASP A 109 -3.13 -26.35 -1.68
N GLY A 110 -3.94 -26.49 -0.63
CA GLY A 110 -3.73 -27.48 0.43
C GLY A 110 -2.84 -27.05 1.59
N ASP A 111 -2.33 -25.82 1.62
CA ASP A 111 -1.66 -25.24 2.77
C ASP A 111 -2.08 -23.77 3.01
N ASP A 112 -1.62 -23.19 4.12
CA ASP A 112 -1.86 -21.81 4.49
C ASP A 112 -0.50 -21.07 4.58
N ASP A 113 0.41 -21.37 3.64
CA ASP A 113 1.70 -20.70 3.53
C ASP A 113 1.48 -19.29 2.95
N PRO A 114 1.85 -18.22 3.68
CA PRO A 114 1.66 -16.85 3.22
C PRO A 114 2.45 -16.51 1.95
N TRP A 115 3.56 -17.21 1.70
CA TRP A 115 4.35 -17.03 0.47
C TRP A 115 3.64 -17.63 -0.74
N HIS A 116 3.05 -18.83 -0.58
CA HIS A 116 2.26 -19.46 -1.64
C HIS A 116 1.01 -18.63 -1.99
N ALA A 117 0.35 -18.07 -0.95
CA ALA A 117 -0.86 -17.26 -1.13
C ALA A 117 -0.63 -15.94 -1.91
N ILE A 118 0.61 -15.50 -2.08
CA ILE A 118 0.96 -14.34 -2.91
C ILE A 118 1.72 -14.72 -4.19
N GLY A 119 1.83 -16.01 -4.52
CA GLY A 119 2.48 -16.50 -5.74
C GLY A 119 4.01 -16.66 -5.64
N LEU A 120 4.60 -16.62 -4.43
CA LEU A 120 6.02 -16.83 -4.19
C LEU A 120 6.31 -18.26 -3.66
N ASN A 121 7.56 -18.70 -3.80
CA ASN A 121 8.03 -20.02 -3.36
C ASN A 121 7.30 -21.23 -3.99
N CYS A 122 6.53 -21.00 -5.03
CA CYS A 122 5.86 -22.07 -5.77
C CYS A 122 6.86 -23.00 -6.48
N PRO A 123 6.57 -24.30 -6.60
CA PRO A 123 7.43 -25.23 -7.31
C PRO A 123 7.66 -24.82 -8.78
N GLY A 124 8.91 -24.58 -9.13
CA GLY A 124 9.29 -24.12 -10.48
C GLY A 124 9.19 -22.61 -10.71
N GLY A 125 8.64 -21.88 -9.73
CA GLY A 125 8.65 -20.42 -9.68
C GLY A 125 9.85 -19.87 -8.92
N SER A 126 9.82 -18.56 -8.65
CA SER A 126 10.87 -17.87 -7.90
C SER A 126 10.89 -18.33 -6.45
N GLN A 127 12.07 -18.69 -5.99
CA GLN A 127 12.33 -18.98 -4.58
C GLN A 127 12.90 -17.73 -3.94
N VAL A 128 12.28 -17.28 -2.85
CA VAL A 128 12.73 -16.13 -2.08
C VAL A 128 13.14 -16.55 -0.68
N GLU A 129 14.10 -15.84 -0.12
CA GLU A 129 14.44 -15.94 1.31
C GLU A 129 13.73 -14.80 2.03
N GLY A 130 12.80 -15.14 2.92
CA GLY A 130 11.97 -14.13 3.55
C GLY A 130 11.55 -14.47 4.97
N GLU A 131 11.03 -13.47 5.64
CA GLU A 131 10.50 -13.54 6.99
C GLU A 131 9.19 -12.76 7.11
N VAL A 132 8.38 -13.18 8.06
CA VAL A 132 7.13 -12.54 8.44
C VAL A 132 7.31 -12.02 9.85
N ASN A 133 7.24 -10.72 10.05
CA ASN A 133 7.48 -10.03 11.32
C ASN A 133 6.23 -9.31 11.79
N GLY A 134 5.76 -9.64 12.98
CA GLY A 134 4.54 -9.11 13.60
C GLY A 134 3.94 -10.14 14.55
N ALA A 135 2.81 -9.81 15.16
CA ALA A 135 2.02 -10.77 15.91
C ALA A 135 1.48 -11.84 14.93
N PRO A 136 1.40 -13.12 15.34
CA PRO A 136 0.86 -14.18 14.46
C PRO A 136 -0.55 -13.87 13.94
N GLU A 137 -1.36 -13.21 14.73
CA GLU A 137 -2.73 -12.80 14.42
C GLU A 137 -2.82 -11.72 13.34
N ALA A 138 -1.72 -11.00 13.10
CA ALA A 138 -1.63 -9.98 12.05
C ALA A 138 -1.59 -10.57 10.62
N PHE A 139 -1.51 -11.90 10.48
CA PHE A 139 -1.39 -12.59 9.21
C PHE A 139 -2.43 -13.70 9.10
N TYR A 140 -3.13 -13.73 7.99
CA TYR A 140 -4.13 -14.76 7.70
C TYR A 140 -4.17 -15.06 6.20
N VAL A 141 -4.13 -16.34 5.83
CA VAL A 141 -4.35 -16.77 4.46
C VAL A 141 -5.84 -17.02 4.26
N HIS A 142 -6.46 -16.19 3.43
CA HIS A 142 -7.89 -16.29 3.13
C HIS A 142 -8.12 -17.13 1.87
N GLU A 143 -9.08 -18.06 1.95
CA GLU A 143 -9.46 -18.89 0.81
C GLU A 143 -10.76 -18.39 0.18
N GLY A 144 -10.76 -18.25 -1.15
CA GLY A 144 -11.93 -17.86 -1.92
C GLY A 144 -12.27 -16.37 -1.84
N ASN A 145 -13.51 -16.02 -2.08
CA ASN A 145 -13.97 -14.65 -2.13
C ASN A 145 -14.23 -14.07 -0.74
N MET A 146 -13.76 -12.87 -0.49
CA MET A 146 -14.12 -12.16 0.73
C MET A 146 -15.50 -11.54 0.62
N GLY A 147 -16.27 -11.60 1.75
CA GLY A 147 -17.58 -10.98 1.85
C GLY A 147 -18.71 -11.78 1.23
N THR A 148 -19.87 -11.15 1.10
CA THR A 148 -21.13 -11.81 0.63
C THR A 148 -21.78 -11.10 -0.55
N PHE A 149 -21.16 -10.07 -1.09
CA PHE A 149 -21.67 -9.33 -2.25
C PHE A 149 -21.47 -10.13 -3.53
N GLU A 150 -22.43 -9.99 -4.47
CA GLU A 150 -22.39 -10.67 -5.77
C GLU A 150 -22.51 -9.66 -6.94
N PRO A 151 -21.59 -9.66 -7.92
CA PRO A 151 -20.41 -10.51 -7.99
C PRO A 151 -19.39 -10.15 -6.91
N PRO A 152 -18.56 -11.13 -6.45
CA PRO A 152 -17.56 -10.87 -5.42
C PRO A 152 -16.60 -9.76 -5.79
N PRO A 153 -16.39 -8.74 -4.93
CA PRO A 153 -15.48 -7.64 -5.24
C PRO A 153 -14.00 -8.01 -5.03
N PHE A 154 -13.75 -9.03 -4.19
CA PHE A 154 -12.41 -9.46 -3.80
C PHE A 154 -12.22 -10.97 -4.01
N PRO A 155 -12.30 -11.46 -5.26
CA PRO A 155 -11.85 -12.81 -5.56
C PRO A 155 -10.32 -12.87 -5.47
N PRO A 156 -9.71 -14.04 -5.18
CA PRO A 156 -8.29 -14.25 -5.40
C PRO A 156 -7.88 -13.82 -6.82
N ARG A 157 -6.72 -13.23 -6.94
CA ARG A 157 -6.17 -12.74 -8.22
C ARG A 157 -5.33 -13.81 -8.90
N GLU A 158 -4.71 -14.67 -8.08
CA GLU A 158 -3.96 -15.83 -8.51
C GLU A 158 -4.33 -16.99 -7.57
N GLY A 159 -4.50 -18.21 -8.10
CA GLY A 159 -4.88 -19.35 -7.30
C GLY A 159 -6.27 -19.28 -6.67
N ASP A 160 -6.40 -19.83 -5.47
CA ASP A 160 -7.62 -19.90 -4.69
C ASP A 160 -7.55 -19.09 -3.38
N LYS A 161 -6.40 -18.52 -3.04
CA LYS A 161 -6.14 -17.82 -1.79
C LYS A 161 -5.44 -16.49 -2.02
N PHE A 162 -5.43 -15.65 -0.98
CA PHE A 162 -4.61 -14.45 -0.87
C PHE A 162 -4.19 -14.20 0.58
N LEU A 163 -3.12 -13.45 0.78
CA LEU A 163 -2.66 -13.07 2.10
C LEU A 163 -3.44 -11.85 2.61
N VAL A 164 -3.87 -11.90 3.85
CA VAL A 164 -4.41 -10.77 4.62
C VAL A 164 -3.38 -10.40 5.67
N MET A 165 -2.93 -9.14 5.66
CA MET A 165 -2.10 -8.54 6.69
C MET A 165 -2.88 -7.43 7.38
N SER A 166 -2.74 -7.28 8.70
CA SER A 166 -3.48 -6.29 9.49
C SER A 166 -2.64 -5.74 10.62
N SER A 167 -2.89 -4.50 11.02
CA SER A 167 -2.43 -3.96 12.29
C SER A 167 -3.13 -4.61 13.49
N GLY A 168 -4.34 -5.18 13.25
CA GLY A 168 -5.09 -5.98 14.22
C GLY A 168 -5.15 -7.46 13.90
N ASN A 169 -6.30 -8.10 14.20
CA ASN A 169 -6.52 -9.51 13.88
C ASN A 169 -6.97 -9.67 12.42
N ALA A 170 -6.07 -10.14 11.56
CA ALA A 170 -6.30 -10.28 10.13
C ALA A 170 -7.50 -11.17 9.79
N GLN A 171 -7.70 -12.28 10.50
CA GLN A 171 -8.82 -13.18 10.25
C GLN A 171 -10.16 -12.52 10.59
N ASP A 172 -10.24 -11.77 11.67
CA ASP A 172 -11.47 -11.11 12.10
C ASP A 172 -11.95 -10.08 11.08
N MET A 173 -11.02 -9.44 10.35
CA MET A 173 -11.33 -8.46 9.30
C MET A 173 -12.12 -9.05 8.14
N THR A 174 -11.98 -10.34 7.89
CA THR A 174 -12.65 -11.05 6.79
C THR A 174 -14.05 -11.56 7.14
N VAL A 175 -14.49 -11.42 8.41
CA VAL A 175 -15.73 -12.02 8.94
C VAL A 175 -16.72 -10.94 9.39
N ALA A 176 -18.00 -11.15 9.09
CA ALA A 176 -19.05 -10.21 9.48
C ALA A 176 -19.23 -10.12 11.01
N ASN A 177 -19.50 -8.91 11.49
CA ASN A 177 -19.79 -8.59 12.89
C ASN A 177 -18.64 -8.88 13.88
N MET A 178 -17.42 -8.99 13.39
CA MET A 178 -16.24 -9.02 14.24
C MET A 178 -15.82 -7.59 14.59
N PHE A 179 -15.05 -7.46 15.66
CA PHE A 179 -14.48 -6.18 16.05
C PHE A 179 -13.27 -5.87 15.16
N ALA A 180 -13.30 -4.72 14.52
CA ALA A 180 -12.21 -4.16 13.77
C ALA A 180 -11.40 -3.17 14.63
N SER A 181 -11.14 -3.54 15.87
CA SER A 181 -10.35 -2.79 16.84
C SER A 181 -9.79 -3.80 17.84
N THR A 182 -8.73 -4.46 17.46
CA THR A 182 -8.01 -5.41 18.29
C THR A 182 -6.60 -4.90 18.50
N ASP A 183 -6.29 -4.55 19.72
CA ASP A 183 -4.92 -4.26 20.16
C ASP A 183 -4.11 -5.56 20.07
N VAL A 184 -3.46 -5.75 18.94
CA VAL A 184 -2.56 -6.88 18.67
C VAL A 184 -1.16 -6.31 18.61
N ALA A 185 -0.38 -6.53 19.66
CA ALA A 185 0.99 -6.04 19.73
C ALA A 185 1.77 -6.47 18.48
N GLY A 186 2.13 -5.50 17.65
CA GLY A 186 2.86 -5.70 16.42
C GLY A 186 4.35 -5.96 16.61
N PHE A 187 5.08 -6.09 15.52
CA PHE A 187 6.53 -6.22 15.51
C PHE A 187 7.22 -4.98 16.07
N VAL A 188 6.70 -3.81 15.73
CA VAL A 188 7.10 -2.51 16.27
C VAL A 188 5.87 -1.87 16.88
N ASP A 189 5.92 -1.60 18.16
CA ASP A 189 4.87 -0.98 18.92
C ASP A 189 5.40 0.26 19.66
N GLY A 190 4.52 1.24 19.93
CA GLY A 190 4.82 2.38 20.77
C GLY A 190 5.23 3.67 20.08
N GLY A 191 4.77 3.93 18.85
CA GLY A 191 4.89 5.23 18.20
C GLY A 191 6.32 5.58 17.77
N VAL A 192 7.00 4.65 17.12
CA VAL A 192 8.34 4.82 16.57
C VAL A 192 8.30 4.76 15.04
N ASN A 193 9.42 5.09 14.40
CA ASN A 193 9.52 4.89 12.95
C ASN A 193 9.49 3.39 12.60
N PRO A 194 8.95 3.02 11.43
CA PRO A 194 9.09 1.67 10.89
C PRO A 194 10.55 1.20 10.91
N PRO A 195 10.81 -0.10 11.06
CA PRO A 195 12.17 -0.62 11.02
C PRO A 195 12.80 -0.48 9.62
N ALA A 196 14.13 -0.39 9.59
CA ALA A 196 14.85 -0.43 8.32
C ALA A 196 14.48 -1.70 7.51
N PRO A 197 14.42 -1.64 6.16
CA PRO A 197 14.93 -0.55 5.32
C PRO A 197 14.00 0.65 5.16
N ILE A 198 12.75 0.61 5.62
CA ILE A 198 11.79 1.69 5.42
C ILE A 198 12.32 3.00 6.04
N VAL A 199 12.34 4.04 5.23
CA VAL A 199 12.71 5.41 5.62
C VAL A 199 11.55 6.33 5.30
N VAL A 200 11.00 6.98 6.33
CA VAL A 200 9.80 7.84 6.20
C VAL A 200 10.14 9.28 5.79
N THR A 201 11.43 9.62 5.68
CA THR A 201 11.88 10.96 5.27
C THR A 201 12.35 10.92 3.83
N SER A 202 11.80 11.79 3.00
CA SER A 202 12.22 11.92 1.60
C SER A 202 13.67 12.42 1.48
N VAL A 203 14.39 11.91 0.49
CA VAL A 203 15.79 12.35 0.21
C VAL A 203 15.85 13.63 -0.63
N SER A 204 14.78 13.94 -1.34
CA SER A 204 14.62 15.19 -2.10
C SER A 204 13.16 15.62 -2.05
N PRO A 205 12.86 16.92 -1.95
CA PRO A 205 11.48 17.40 -1.98
C PRO A 205 10.86 17.41 -3.39
N THR A 206 11.65 17.27 -4.44
CA THR A 206 11.21 17.48 -5.84
C THR A 206 11.62 16.38 -6.79
N ASP A 207 12.67 15.62 -6.46
CA ASP A 207 13.23 14.62 -7.35
C ASP A 207 12.96 13.22 -6.80
N THR A 208 12.74 12.27 -7.71
CA THR A 208 12.61 10.84 -7.42
C THR A 208 13.77 10.08 -8.07
N CYS A 209 13.94 8.79 -7.78
CA CYS A 209 14.91 7.97 -8.49
C CYS A 209 14.71 7.96 -10.03
N ALA A 210 13.47 8.16 -10.50
CA ALA A 210 13.19 8.25 -11.93
C ALA A 210 13.73 9.53 -12.56
N THR A 211 13.83 10.64 -11.81
CA THR A 211 14.34 11.93 -12.29
C THR A 211 15.81 12.16 -11.95
N ASP A 212 16.29 11.57 -10.86
CA ASP A 212 17.68 11.60 -10.43
C ASP A 212 18.12 10.19 -9.94
N PRO A 213 18.74 9.39 -10.81
CA PRO A 213 19.24 8.06 -10.42
C PRO A 213 20.31 8.10 -9.31
N GLY A 214 20.90 9.24 -9.01
CA GLY A 214 21.85 9.40 -7.91
C GLY A 214 21.21 9.29 -6.51
N LEU A 215 19.89 9.27 -6.43
CA LEU A 215 19.14 9.07 -5.18
C LEU A 215 18.99 7.61 -4.78
N VAL A 216 19.21 6.66 -5.70
CA VAL A 216 19.13 5.22 -5.41
C VAL A 216 20.07 4.86 -4.26
N GLY A 217 19.57 4.10 -3.29
CA GLY A 217 20.33 3.66 -2.12
C GLY A 217 20.54 4.73 -1.03
N THR A 218 19.95 5.93 -1.17
CA THR A 218 20.12 7.01 -0.19
C THR A 218 18.95 7.19 0.79
N GLY A 219 17.83 6.48 0.59
CA GLY A 219 16.61 6.51 1.39
C GLY A 219 15.37 6.55 0.49
N ASP A 220 14.24 7.09 0.94
CA ASP A 220 13.01 7.16 0.14
C ASP A 220 13.17 8.11 -1.04
N CYS A 221 13.51 7.55 -2.19
CA CYS A 221 13.60 8.31 -3.43
C CYS A 221 12.28 8.42 -4.21
N SER A 222 11.20 7.83 -3.70
CA SER A 222 9.84 8.05 -4.20
C SER A 222 9.25 9.36 -3.70
N ASN A 223 9.74 9.83 -2.54
CA ASN A 223 9.26 11.02 -1.84
C ASN A 223 7.74 10.99 -1.55
N THR A 224 7.18 9.80 -1.42
CA THR A 224 5.74 9.62 -1.23
C THR A 224 5.33 9.51 0.23
N ILE A 225 6.22 9.03 1.13
CA ILE A 225 5.84 8.66 2.50
C ILE A 225 5.71 9.90 3.39
N GLN A 226 6.69 10.81 3.34
CA GLN A 226 6.88 11.86 4.35
C GLN A 226 5.65 12.74 4.57
N GLU A 227 5.00 13.21 3.51
CA GLU A 227 3.86 14.14 3.64
C GLU A 227 2.68 13.51 4.37
N GLN A 228 2.42 12.25 4.12
CA GLN A 228 1.34 11.49 4.78
C GLN A 228 1.75 11.06 6.19
N TRP A 229 3.01 10.64 6.37
CA TRP A 229 3.57 10.27 7.67
C TRP A 229 3.58 11.44 8.67
N ASP A 230 3.96 12.63 8.23
CA ASP A 230 4.03 13.83 9.06
C ASP A 230 2.65 14.34 9.54
N GLN A 231 1.56 13.75 9.05
CA GLN A 231 0.21 14.02 9.56
C GLN A 231 -0.03 13.39 10.92
N GLY A 232 0.71 12.35 11.29
CA GLY A 232 0.58 11.62 12.54
C GLY A 232 1.85 11.59 13.38
N SER A 233 1.97 10.60 14.26
CA SER A 233 3.09 10.52 15.20
C SER A 233 3.52 9.08 15.50
N GLY A 234 4.23 8.46 14.57
CA GLY A 234 4.83 7.14 14.74
C GLY A 234 3.92 5.97 14.39
N ALA A 235 4.54 4.82 14.16
CA ALA A 235 3.88 3.57 13.83
C ALA A 235 3.53 2.78 15.09
N HIS A 236 2.36 2.14 15.06
CA HIS A 236 1.86 1.21 16.04
C HIS A 236 1.40 -0.06 15.34
N ASP A 237 1.38 -1.16 16.03
CA ASP A 237 0.88 -2.47 15.56
C ASP A 237 1.42 -2.85 14.17
N TYR A 238 2.72 -2.62 14.00
CA TYR A 238 3.43 -2.83 12.75
C TYR A 238 3.54 -4.32 12.41
N ALA A 239 3.12 -4.68 11.22
CA ALA A 239 3.29 -6.00 10.64
C ALA A 239 3.94 -5.91 9.26
N GLU A 240 4.91 -6.80 8.97
CA GLU A 240 5.58 -6.85 7.68
C GLU A 240 5.82 -8.27 7.18
N MET A 241 5.81 -8.40 5.86
CA MET A 241 6.38 -9.52 5.11
C MET A 241 7.57 -9.00 4.32
N ARG A 242 8.74 -9.59 4.52
CA ARG A 242 10.01 -9.14 3.92
C ARG A 242 10.71 -10.27 3.22
N PHE A 243 11.27 -10.03 2.04
CA PHE A 243 12.07 -11.01 1.34
C PHE A 243 13.21 -10.39 0.53
N THR A 244 14.19 -11.22 0.19
CA THR A 244 15.21 -10.95 -0.82
C THR A 244 15.07 -11.95 -1.96
N ALA A 245 15.32 -11.48 -3.17
CA ALA A 245 15.25 -12.32 -4.36
C ALA A 245 16.28 -11.87 -5.39
N GLU A 246 16.92 -12.83 -6.07
CA GLU A 246 17.66 -12.57 -7.30
C GLU A 246 16.64 -12.42 -8.45
N VAL A 247 16.70 -11.30 -9.17
CA VAL A 247 15.84 -11.05 -10.33
C VAL A 247 16.16 -12.05 -11.43
N PRO A 248 15.19 -12.81 -11.94
CA PRO A 248 15.44 -13.81 -12.97
C PRO A 248 16.06 -13.21 -14.23
N PHE A 249 16.88 -14.01 -14.91
CA PHE A 249 17.51 -13.59 -16.16
C PHE A 249 16.47 -13.19 -17.22
N MET A 250 16.70 -12.08 -17.92
CA MET A 250 15.78 -11.48 -18.90
C MET A 250 14.41 -11.06 -18.32
N THR A 251 14.38 -10.73 -17.03
CA THR A 251 13.23 -10.15 -16.33
C THR A 251 13.54 -8.69 -16.02
N PHE A 252 12.61 -7.78 -16.28
CA PHE A 252 12.84 -6.33 -16.18
C PHE A 252 11.88 -5.61 -15.26
N GLY A 253 10.96 -6.33 -14.65
CA GLY A 253 9.99 -5.81 -13.70
C GLY A 253 9.28 -6.92 -12.96
N PHE A 254 8.43 -6.50 -12.05
CA PHE A 254 7.48 -7.36 -11.36
C PHE A 254 6.18 -6.59 -11.11
N SER A 255 5.15 -7.32 -10.79
CA SER A 255 3.87 -6.77 -10.33
C SER A 255 3.32 -7.59 -9.18
N TYR A 256 2.44 -6.98 -8.39
CA TYR A 256 1.61 -7.65 -7.41
C TYR A 256 0.30 -6.90 -7.24
N ASP A 257 -0.72 -7.58 -6.73
CA ASP A 257 -2.02 -7.00 -6.45
C ASP A 257 -2.17 -6.74 -4.95
N LEU A 258 -2.84 -5.64 -4.61
CA LEU A 258 -3.15 -5.26 -3.24
C LEU A 258 -4.55 -4.65 -3.14
N ALA A 259 -5.16 -4.74 -1.96
CA ALA A 259 -6.33 -3.94 -1.60
C ALA A 259 -6.21 -3.53 -0.13
N MET A 260 -6.44 -2.25 0.18
CA MET A 260 -6.34 -1.70 1.53
C MET A 260 -7.71 -1.33 2.07
N PHE A 261 -7.90 -1.54 3.37
CA PHE A 261 -9.10 -1.16 4.11
C PHE A 261 -8.70 -0.53 5.43
N SER A 262 -9.47 0.45 5.92
CA SER A 262 -9.25 1.03 7.24
C SER A 262 -10.57 1.27 7.96
N THR A 263 -10.59 0.90 9.24
CA THR A 263 -11.72 1.14 10.14
C THR A 263 -11.69 2.52 10.77
N GLU A 264 -10.62 3.28 10.57
CA GLU A 264 -10.56 4.71 10.89
C GLU A 264 -11.58 5.55 10.12
N TYR A 265 -11.92 5.13 8.90
CA TYR A 265 -12.98 5.77 8.13
C TYR A 265 -14.37 5.46 8.72
N PRO A 266 -15.29 6.42 8.86
CA PRO A 266 -15.20 7.82 8.42
C PRO A 266 -14.74 8.79 9.51
N ASN A 267 -14.57 8.33 10.75
CA ASN A 267 -14.47 9.23 11.92
C ASN A 267 -13.14 9.98 11.95
N TYR A 268 -12.07 9.34 11.46
CA TYR A 268 -10.70 9.86 11.53
C TYR A 268 -10.11 10.17 10.16
N TYR A 269 -10.89 10.02 9.08
CA TYR A 269 -10.49 10.42 7.73
C TYR A 269 -10.04 11.88 7.68
N GLN A 270 -8.90 12.16 7.04
CA GLN A 270 -8.24 13.47 7.00
C GLN A 270 -7.81 14.00 8.38
N THR A 271 -7.43 13.12 9.29
CA THR A 271 -6.84 13.45 10.59
C THR A 271 -5.44 12.90 10.72
N GLY A 272 -4.84 12.99 11.91
CA GLY A 272 -3.52 12.45 12.21
C GLY A 272 -3.47 10.93 12.42
N PHE A 273 -4.60 10.24 12.36
CA PHE A 273 -4.69 8.77 12.38
C PHE A 273 -4.73 8.29 10.93
N ASN A 274 -3.57 8.38 10.28
CA ASN A 274 -3.44 8.14 8.84
C ASN A 274 -2.71 6.82 8.58
N ASP A 275 -3.36 5.72 8.91
CA ASP A 275 -2.82 4.38 8.76
C ASP A 275 -2.35 4.10 7.34
N MET A 276 -1.28 3.32 7.23
CA MET A 276 -0.54 3.20 5.99
C MET A 276 -0.27 1.76 5.61
N TYR A 277 -0.25 1.54 4.30
CA TYR A 277 0.42 0.44 3.66
C TYR A 277 1.66 0.95 2.90
N ILE A 278 2.78 0.28 3.06
CA ILE A 278 4.03 0.58 2.34
C ILE A 278 4.49 -0.68 1.60
N GLY A 279 4.66 -0.56 0.29
CA GLY A 279 5.42 -1.50 -0.51
C GLY A 279 6.81 -0.91 -0.75
N TRP A 280 7.82 -1.36 -0.02
CA TRP A 280 9.18 -0.84 -0.12
C TRP A 280 10.05 -1.72 -1.00
N LEU A 281 10.77 -1.10 -1.92
CA LEU A 281 11.73 -1.76 -2.81
C LEU A 281 13.13 -1.18 -2.59
N GLU A 282 14.12 -2.07 -2.49
CA GLU A 282 15.54 -1.74 -2.69
C GLU A 282 16.05 -2.50 -3.91
N SER A 283 16.48 -1.78 -4.94
CA SER A 283 16.98 -2.29 -6.20
C SER A 283 18.05 -1.36 -6.78
N GLU A 284 18.67 -1.74 -7.90
CA GLU A 284 19.59 -0.85 -8.63
C GLU A 284 18.90 0.34 -9.31
N LEU A 285 17.56 0.29 -9.44
CA LEU A 285 16.77 1.33 -10.11
C LEU A 285 15.96 2.18 -9.14
N TRP A 286 15.67 1.67 -7.93
CA TRP A 286 14.73 2.30 -7.01
C TRP A 286 15.04 1.98 -5.55
N THR A 287 14.86 2.98 -4.68
CA THR A 287 14.87 2.80 -3.23
C THR A 287 13.73 3.59 -2.62
N GLY A 288 12.75 2.92 -2.05
CA GLY A 288 11.61 3.61 -1.45
C GLY A 288 10.27 2.90 -1.66
N ASN A 289 9.20 3.57 -1.27
CA ASN A 289 7.85 3.11 -1.52
C ASN A 289 7.60 2.99 -3.03
N ILE A 290 6.88 1.94 -3.43
CA ILE A 290 6.48 1.68 -4.82
C ILE A 290 4.96 1.62 -5.01
N SER A 291 4.18 1.67 -3.92
CA SER A 291 2.71 1.65 -3.96
C SER A 291 2.16 3.01 -3.56
N PHE A 292 1.54 3.69 -4.50
CA PHE A 292 1.06 5.05 -4.29
C PHE A 292 -0.18 5.35 -5.14
N ASP A 293 -0.94 6.35 -4.69
CA ASP A 293 -2.13 6.83 -5.39
C ASP A 293 -1.76 7.64 -6.64
N GLU A 294 -2.77 8.09 -7.38
CA GLU A 294 -2.61 8.90 -8.59
C GLU A 294 -2.01 10.29 -8.34
N MET A 295 -1.87 10.71 -7.09
CA MET A 295 -1.24 11.95 -6.68
C MET A 295 0.19 11.78 -6.19
N GLY A 296 0.65 10.52 -6.07
CA GLY A 296 1.98 10.16 -5.60
C GLY A 296 2.10 10.02 -4.08
N ASN A 297 0.99 9.87 -3.36
CA ASN A 297 1.02 9.56 -1.92
C ASN A 297 1.10 8.03 -1.70
N PRO A 298 1.63 7.56 -0.57
CA PRO A 298 1.52 6.14 -0.21
C PRO A 298 0.06 5.73 -0.09
N ILE A 299 -0.23 4.46 -0.24
CA ILE A 299 -1.58 3.94 0.01
C ILE A 299 -1.86 4.06 1.51
N SER A 300 -2.76 4.96 1.88
CA SER A 300 -3.10 5.28 3.26
C SER A 300 -4.56 5.71 3.38
N LEU A 301 -5.05 5.85 4.61
CA LEU A 301 -6.40 6.32 4.88
C LEU A 301 -6.69 7.68 4.21
N ASN A 302 -5.74 8.62 4.26
CA ASN A 302 -5.91 9.98 3.74
C ASN A 302 -5.51 10.15 2.27
N ALA A 303 -5.01 9.09 1.64
CA ALA A 303 -4.64 9.07 0.22
C ALA A 303 -5.86 8.78 -0.68
N GLY A 304 -5.61 8.66 -1.98
CA GLY A 304 -6.62 8.28 -2.96
C GLY A 304 -6.98 6.79 -2.96
N PHE A 305 -7.79 6.40 -3.96
CA PHE A 305 -8.26 5.03 -4.21
C PHE A 305 -9.28 4.44 -3.22
N LEU A 306 -9.75 5.16 -2.22
CA LEU A 306 -10.87 4.70 -1.39
C LEU A 306 -12.18 4.69 -2.20
N ASP A 307 -12.38 3.64 -2.98
CA ASP A 307 -13.53 3.47 -3.87
C ASP A 307 -14.79 3.02 -3.13
N TYR A 308 -14.63 2.14 -2.13
CA TYR A 308 -15.72 1.62 -1.32
C TYR A 308 -15.79 2.39 -0.01
N LYS A 309 -16.89 3.11 0.19
CA LYS A 309 -17.15 3.92 1.38
C LYS A 309 -18.55 3.61 1.90
N ASP A 310 -18.65 2.94 3.03
CA ASP A 310 -19.93 2.54 3.65
C ASP A 310 -20.10 3.23 5.01
N ALA A 311 -20.54 4.46 4.97
CA ALA A 311 -20.83 5.21 6.19
C ALA A 311 -21.90 6.30 5.97
N PRO A 312 -22.64 6.69 7.02
CA PRO A 312 -23.59 7.79 6.93
C PRO A 312 -22.91 9.17 6.82
N ASN A 313 -21.60 9.27 7.03
CA ASN A 313 -20.87 10.52 6.99
C ASN A 313 -20.14 10.66 5.65
N PRO A 314 -20.44 11.70 4.89
CA PRO A 314 -20.04 11.81 3.50
C PRO A 314 -18.73 12.58 3.31
N PHE A 315 -17.62 12.14 3.88
CA PHE A 315 -16.35 12.59 3.34
C PHE A 315 -16.30 12.08 1.88
N ASP A 316 -16.20 13.00 0.94
CA ASP A 316 -16.16 12.76 -0.51
C ASP A 316 -17.38 12.08 -1.15
N CYS A 317 -18.45 11.86 -0.41
CA CYS A 317 -19.71 11.38 -0.98
C CYS A 317 -20.81 12.43 -0.77
N PRO A 318 -21.51 12.88 -1.80
CA PRO A 318 -22.70 13.72 -1.63
C PRO A 318 -23.86 12.89 -1.06
N GLY A 319 -24.11 13.02 0.24
CA GLY A 319 -25.13 12.25 0.96
C GLY A 319 -24.53 11.05 1.71
N ALA A 320 -25.35 10.07 2.05
CA ALA A 320 -24.86 8.84 2.68
C ALA A 320 -24.12 7.99 1.65
N CYS A 321 -22.90 7.58 1.98
CA CYS A 321 -22.20 6.55 1.22
C CYS A 321 -22.87 5.19 1.45
N ALA A 322 -22.78 4.31 0.47
CA ALA A 322 -23.15 2.92 0.59
C ALA A 322 -22.21 2.07 -0.24
N ALA A 323 -21.52 1.14 0.41
CA ALA A 323 -20.63 0.18 -0.21
C ALA A 323 -21.10 -1.24 0.09
N PRO A 324 -22.11 -1.75 -0.62
CA PRO A 324 -22.60 -3.11 -0.43
C PRO A 324 -21.52 -4.16 -0.67
N GLU A 325 -20.45 -3.80 -1.36
CA GLU A 325 -19.26 -4.60 -1.61
C GLU A 325 -18.56 -5.03 -0.32
N LEU A 326 -18.68 -4.25 0.76
CA LEU A 326 -18.10 -4.57 2.08
C LEU A 326 -19.00 -5.49 2.91
N ALA A 327 -20.19 -5.86 2.40
CA ALA A 327 -21.11 -6.74 3.12
C ALA A 327 -20.51 -8.10 3.40
N GLY A 328 -20.71 -8.61 4.63
CA GLY A 328 -20.19 -9.91 5.05
C GLY A 328 -18.78 -9.88 5.64
N THR A 329 -18.21 -8.68 5.83
CA THR A 329 -16.90 -8.46 6.44
C THR A 329 -17.00 -7.55 7.66
N ALA A 330 -15.94 -7.38 8.42
CA ALA A 330 -15.84 -6.40 9.50
C ALA A 330 -15.81 -4.94 8.97
N MET A 331 -15.57 -4.76 7.66
CA MET A 331 -15.46 -3.45 7.02
C MET A 331 -16.79 -2.74 6.76
N VAL A 332 -17.92 -3.34 7.08
CA VAL A 332 -19.23 -2.69 6.97
C VAL A 332 -19.25 -1.42 7.82
N GLY A 333 -19.57 -0.28 7.20
CA GLY A 333 -19.54 1.04 7.84
C GLY A 333 -18.21 1.78 7.69
N HIS A 334 -17.24 1.21 7.00
CA HIS A 334 -15.88 1.72 6.82
C HIS A 334 -15.54 1.96 5.34
N ALA A 335 -14.27 1.95 4.99
CA ALA A 335 -13.84 2.18 3.62
C ALA A 335 -12.70 1.25 3.19
N GLY A 336 -12.55 1.12 1.88
CA GLY A 336 -11.46 0.37 1.26
C GLY A 336 -11.24 0.73 -0.20
N THR A 337 -10.14 0.25 -0.74
CA THR A 337 -9.82 0.32 -2.17
C THR A 337 -10.51 -0.83 -2.90
N LYS A 338 -10.48 -0.79 -4.23
CA LYS A 338 -10.56 -2.00 -5.06
C LYS A 338 -9.25 -2.75 -5.02
N TRP A 339 -9.18 -3.89 -5.73
CA TRP A 339 -7.88 -4.41 -6.09
C TRP A 339 -7.11 -3.37 -6.89
N LEU A 340 -5.86 -3.16 -6.51
CA LEU A 340 -4.89 -2.30 -7.17
C LEU A 340 -3.75 -3.19 -7.64
N THR A 341 -3.13 -2.85 -8.77
CA THR A 341 -1.92 -3.52 -9.26
C THR A 341 -0.76 -2.55 -9.19
N THR A 342 0.29 -2.91 -8.46
CA THR A 342 1.56 -2.20 -8.44
C THR A 342 2.55 -2.90 -9.35
N THR A 343 3.25 -2.13 -10.18
CA THR A 343 4.36 -2.60 -11.02
C THR A 343 5.62 -1.79 -10.74
N ALA A 344 6.79 -2.43 -10.80
CA ALA A 344 8.08 -1.77 -10.65
C ALA A 344 9.12 -2.40 -11.56
N GLY A 345 10.03 -1.55 -12.09
CA GLY A 345 11.16 -1.98 -12.88
C GLY A 345 12.33 -2.46 -12.02
N VAL A 346 13.05 -3.48 -12.50
CA VAL A 346 14.24 -4.06 -11.89
C VAL A 346 15.27 -4.43 -12.96
N THR A 347 16.51 -4.66 -12.54
CA THR A 347 17.61 -5.10 -13.42
C THR A 347 17.76 -6.61 -13.39
N PRO A 348 17.82 -7.31 -14.52
CA PRO A 348 18.04 -8.77 -14.54
C PRO A 348 19.31 -9.19 -13.81
N GLY A 349 19.20 -10.11 -12.85
CA GLY A 349 20.31 -10.66 -12.08
C GLY A 349 20.77 -9.81 -10.90
N GLU A 350 20.07 -8.70 -10.58
CA GLU A 350 20.28 -8.00 -9.32
C GLU A 350 19.62 -8.74 -8.15
N ASP A 351 20.09 -8.48 -6.94
CA ASP A 351 19.39 -8.85 -5.71
C ASP A 351 18.50 -7.69 -5.28
N ILE A 352 17.22 -7.95 -5.11
CA ILE A 352 16.26 -6.97 -4.57
C ILE A 352 15.88 -7.32 -3.14
N THR A 353 15.54 -6.29 -2.35
CA THR A 353 14.81 -6.42 -1.09
C THR A 353 13.42 -5.83 -1.26
N MET A 354 12.40 -6.60 -0.89
CA MET A 354 11.01 -6.16 -0.89
C MET A 354 10.43 -6.26 0.51
N VAL A 355 9.69 -5.23 0.95
CA VAL A 355 8.94 -5.23 2.21
C VAL A 355 7.51 -4.79 1.93
N PHE A 356 6.56 -5.62 2.33
CA PHE A 356 5.16 -5.24 2.46
C PHE A 356 4.88 -4.95 3.93
N ALA A 357 4.45 -3.76 4.26
CA ALA A 357 4.20 -3.36 5.65
C ALA A 357 2.84 -2.68 5.79
N VAL A 358 2.13 -2.99 6.88
CA VAL A 358 0.91 -2.32 7.30
C VAL A 358 1.05 -1.92 8.76
N PHE A 359 0.57 -0.75 9.13
CA PHE A 359 0.65 -0.22 10.49
C PHE A 359 -0.32 0.93 10.71
N ASP A 360 -0.72 1.08 11.96
CA ASP A 360 -1.48 2.22 12.41
C ASP A 360 -0.56 3.41 12.68
N VAL A 361 -1.07 4.62 12.48
CA VAL A 361 -0.33 5.86 12.72
C VAL A 361 -0.98 6.64 13.85
N SER A 362 -0.18 7.03 14.84
CA SER A 362 -0.54 7.79 16.04
C SER A 362 -1.12 6.99 17.19
N ASP A 363 -1.89 5.98 16.99
CA ASP A 363 -2.30 5.01 18.02
C ASP A 363 -2.48 3.61 17.41
N GLY A 364 -2.87 2.60 18.18
CA GLY A 364 -3.11 1.22 17.75
C GLY A 364 -4.51 0.79 18.15
N VAL A 365 -5.55 1.54 17.74
CA VAL A 365 -6.93 1.29 18.24
C VAL A 365 -7.85 0.75 17.17
N LEU A 366 -7.84 1.30 15.98
CA LEU A 366 -8.72 0.91 14.86
C LEU A 366 -7.89 0.29 13.75
N ASP A 367 -8.26 -0.93 13.38
CA ASP A 367 -7.42 -1.78 12.53
C ASP A 367 -7.42 -1.33 11.07
N THR A 368 -6.25 -1.39 10.46
CA THR A 368 -6.04 -1.28 9.01
C THR A 368 -5.60 -2.62 8.47
N VAL A 369 -6.09 -2.99 7.29
CA VAL A 369 -5.82 -4.28 6.66
C VAL A 369 -5.43 -4.12 5.21
N VAL A 370 -4.52 -4.96 4.74
CA VAL A 370 -4.16 -5.06 3.34
C VAL A 370 -4.26 -6.51 2.87
N PHE A 371 -4.79 -6.70 1.67
CA PHE A 371 -4.72 -7.96 0.93
C PHE A 371 -3.56 -7.88 -0.02
N LEU A 372 -2.83 -8.98 -0.14
CA LEU A 372 -1.73 -9.14 -1.09
C LEU A 372 -1.92 -10.44 -1.87
N ASP A 373 -1.68 -10.38 -3.17
CA ASP A 373 -1.84 -11.51 -4.07
C ASP A 373 -1.01 -11.31 -5.35
N ASN A 374 -0.86 -12.37 -6.15
CA ASN A 374 -0.47 -12.34 -7.54
C ASN A 374 0.88 -11.67 -7.81
N PHE A 375 1.91 -11.97 -7.00
CA PHE A 375 3.27 -11.51 -7.30
C PHE A 375 3.80 -12.23 -8.55
N GLN A 376 4.17 -11.46 -9.55
CA GLN A 376 4.64 -11.98 -10.83
C GLN A 376 5.86 -11.22 -11.34
N TRP A 377 6.86 -11.96 -11.80
CA TRP A 377 7.93 -11.39 -12.59
C TRP A 377 7.43 -11.03 -13.98
N GLY A 378 7.89 -9.89 -14.50
CA GLY A 378 7.46 -9.34 -15.78
C GLY A 378 8.61 -8.82 -16.64
N CYS A 379 8.25 -8.32 -17.79
CA CYS A 379 9.19 -7.73 -18.74
C CYS A 379 8.97 -6.23 -18.93
N GLU A 380 7.96 -5.69 -18.29
CA GLU A 380 7.72 -4.26 -18.27
C GLU A 380 8.55 -3.64 -17.15
N GLY A 381 9.57 -2.88 -17.56
CA GLY A 381 10.37 -2.07 -16.65
C GLY A 381 9.81 -0.65 -16.57
N GLY A 382 10.34 0.16 -15.68
CA GLY A 382 10.00 1.57 -15.55
C GLY A 382 9.91 2.03 -14.10
N ALA A 383 9.56 3.31 -13.91
CA ALA A 383 9.28 3.82 -12.58
C ALA A 383 8.04 3.09 -12.00
N PRO A 384 8.00 2.89 -10.68
CA PRO A 384 6.85 2.27 -10.05
C PRO A 384 5.54 3.00 -10.34
N VAL A 385 4.48 2.22 -10.56
CA VAL A 385 3.12 2.73 -10.79
C VAL A 385 2.10 1.80 -10.13
N THR A 386 1.06 2.39 -9.55
CA THR A 386 -0.09 1.66 -9.02
C THR A 386 -1.35 2.12 -9.74
N ILE A 387 -2.11 1.18 -10.23
CA ILE A 387 -3.36 1.43 -10.97
C ILE A 387 -4.48 0.54 -10.43
N PRO A 388 -5.76 0.90 -10.61
CA PRO A 388 -6.88 -0.02 -10.38
C PRO A 388 -6.71 -1.30 -11.19
N GLY A 389 -6.79 -2.47 -10.49
CA GLY A 389 -6.55 -3.81 -11.03
C GLY A 389 -7.77 -4.50 -11.67
#